data_b8878d735d59891245645400f0444029
#
_entry.id   b8878d735d59891245645400f0444029
#
_cell.length_a   1.000
_cell.length_b   1.000
_cell.length_c   1.000
_cell.angle_alpha   90.00
_cell.angle_beta   90.00
_cell.angle_gamma   90.00
#
_symmetry.space_group_name_H-M   'P 1'
#
loop_
_entity.id
_entity.type
_entity.pdbx_description
1 polymer ?
#
loop_
_entity_poly.entity_id
_entity_poly.type
_entity_poly.pdbx_seq_one_letter_code
_entity_poly.pdbx_strand_id
1 'polypeptide(L)'
;MAVIADESLYEDLKSALSGTDILVAAGDEALVEAASRPSDIVIAAIIGAAGLKATLAAIRRGARVGLANKETLVCAGDLMMAEVAKYKATLIPVDSEHSAIFQVLEQKSVDKVDRILLTASGGPFREWSLDDMKSVSPKQALAHPNWDMGAKISIDSATMMNKGLELIEACRLFPVPEERIEVVVH
;
A
#
# COMPACT_ATOMS: atom_id res chain seq x y z
N MET A 1 -12.74 -0.84 -18.87
CA MET A 1 -11.45 -1.31 -19.40
C MET A 1 -10.87 -2.35 -18.44
N ALA A 2 -10.39 -3.47 -18.97
CA ALA A 2 -9.65 -4.49 -18.24
C ALA A 2 -8.21 -4.55 -18.79
N VAL A 3 -7.23 -4.65 -17.90
CA VAL A 3 -5.82 -4.67 -18.27
C VAL A 3 -5.12 -5.82 -17.57
N ILE A 4 -4.28 -6.53 -18.30
CA ILE A 4 -3.37 -7.53 -17.76
C ILE A 4 -1.93 -7.06 -17.95
N ALA A 5 -1.07 -7.23 -16.92
CA ALA A 5 0.30 -6.76 -17.00
C ALA A 5 1.16 -7.59 -17.97
N ASP A 6 0.93 -8.91 -18.02
CA ASP A 6 1.62 -9.83 -18.92
C ASP A 6 0.99 -9.77 -20.31
N GLU A 7 1.71 -9.21 -21.28
CA GLU A 7 1.25 -9.06 -22.66
C GLU A 7 0.97 -10.40 -23.35
N SER A 8 1.63 -11.47 -22.93
CA SER A 8 1.42 -12.81 -23.50
C SER A 8 0.02 -13.36 -23.22
N LEU A 9 -0.66 -12.84 -22.18
CA LEU A 9 -2.01 -13.25 -21.78
C LEU A 9 -3.11 -12.33 -22.34
N TYR A 10 -2.77 -11.43 -23.29
CA TYR A 10 -3.74 -10.51 -23.88
C TYR A 10 -4.92 -11.24 -24.56
N GLU A 11 -4.63 -12.26 -25.37
CA GLU A 11 -5.69 -13.00 -26.09
C GLU A 11 -6.58 -13.82 -25.14
N ASP A 12 -6.03 -14.33 -24.04
CA ASP A 12 -6.81 -15.03 -23.01
C ASP A 12 -7.77 -14.06 -22.32
N LEU A 13 -7.31 -12.89 -21.93
CA LEU A 13 -8.15 -11.86 -21.34
C LEU A 13 -9.25 -11.40 -22.31
N LYS A 14 -8.90 -11.20 -23.57
CA LYS A 14 -9.82 -10.78 -24.63
C LYS A 14 -10.88 -11.85 -24.89
N SER A 15 -10.48 -13.12 -24.90
CA SER A 15 -11.40 -14.25 -25.04
C SER A 15 -12.37 -14.34 -23.85
N ALA A 16 -11.85 -14.20 -22.64
CA ALA A 16 -12.66 -14.24 -21.42
C ALA A 16 -13.71 -13.12 -21.33
N LEU A 17 -13.44 -11.98 -21.96
CA LEU A 17 -14.33 -10.82 -21.98
C LEU A 17 -15.10 -10.69 -23.32
N SER A 18 -15.06 -11.71 -24.18
CA SER A 18 -15.80 -11.71 -25.43
C SER A 18 -17.32 -11.55 -25.16
N GLY A 19 -17.98 -10.75 -25.99
CA GLY A 19 -19.41 -10.45 -25.82
C GLY A 19 -19.72 -9.38 -24.75
N THR A 20 -18.70 -8.72 -24.20
CA THR A 20 -18.86 -7.53 -23.33
C THR A 20 -18.36 -6.27 -24.04
N ASP A 21 -18.81 -5.08 -23.58
CA ASP A 21 -18.29 -3.78 -24.05
C ASP A 21 -17.02 -3.35 -23.31
N ILE A 22 -16.35 -4.26 -22.61
CA ILE A 22 -15.16 -3.96 -21.84
C ILE A 22 -13.95 -3.86 -22.77
N LEU A 23 -13.31 -2.70 -22.82
CA LEU A 23 -12.04 -2.54 -23.54
C LEU A 23 -10.97 -3.38 -22.87
N VAL A 24 -10.19 -4.10 -23.67
CA VAL A 24 -9.11 -4.97 -23.20
C VAL A 24 -7.76 -4.41 -23.66
N ALA A 25 -6.79 -4.41 -22.77
CA ALA A 25 -5.41 -4.03 -23.08
C ALA A 25 -4.41 -4.84 -22.23
N ALA A 26 -3.12 -4.76 -22.56
CA ALA A 26 -2.07 -5.45 -21.83
C ALA A 26 -0.83 -4.57 -21.71
N GLY A 27 0.03 -4.90 -20.74
CA GLY A 27 1.31 -4.25 -20.50
C GLY A 27 1.25 -3.03 -19.59
N ASP A 28 2.43 -2.54 -19.25
CA ASP A 28 2.62 -1.43 -18.29
C ASP A 28 1.98 -0.12 -18.74
N GLU A 29 2.07 0.19 -20.03
CA GLU A 29 1.49 1.44 -20.57
C GLU A 29 -0.04 1.42 -20.50
N ALA A 30 -0.65 0.26 -20.72
CA ALA A 30 -2.09 0.08 -20.59
C ALA A 30 -2.57 0.20 -19.13
N LEU A 31 -1.75 -0.20 -18.14
CA LEU A 31 -2.03 0.04 -16.72
C LEU A 31 -2.03 1.53 -16.41
N VAL A 32 -1.06 2.28 -16.94
CA VAL A 32 -1.00 3.75 -16.79
C VAL A 32 -2.20 4.42 -17.47
N GLU A 33 -2.58 3.97 -18.67
CA GLU A 33 -3.77 4.45 -19.36
C GLU A 33 -5.02 4.22 -18.52
N ALA A 34 -5.22 3.00 -18.00
CA ALA A 34 -6.37 2.66 -17.17
C ALA A 34 -6.48 3.57 -15.95
N ALA A 35 -5.36 3.81 -15.24
CA ALA A 35 -5.30 4.70 -14.08
C ALA A 35 -5.54 6.18 -14.43
N SER A 36 -5.29 6.56 -15.68
CA SER A 36 -5.51 7.92 -16.19
C SER A 36 -6.95 8.19 -16.60
N ARG A 37 -7.79 7.15 -16.73
CA ARG A 37 -9.19 7.32 -17.13
C ARG A 37 -10.01 8.02 -16.05
N PRO A 38 -11.00 8.85 -16.42
CA PRO A 38 -11.89 9.49 -15.46
C PRO A 38 -12.59 8.47 -14.55
N SER A 39 -12.53 8.70 -13.26
CA SER A 39 -13.20 7.92 -12.22
C SER A 39 -13.28 8.77 -10.95
N ASP A 40 -14.26 8.51 -10.08
CA ASP A 40 -14.42 9.24 -8.83
C ASP A 40 -13.31 8.90 -7.84
N ILE A 41 -12.91 7.63 -7.79
CA ILE A 41 -11.86 7.11 -6.91
C ILE A 41 -11.03 6.09 -7.70
N VAL A 42 -9.73 6.08 -7.47
CA VAL A 42 -8.81 5.02 -7.91
C VAL A 42 -8.30 4.27 -6.69
N ILE A 43 -8.43 2.95 -6.68
CA ILE A 43 -7.83 2.11 -5.65
C ILE A 43 -6.47 1.61 -6.18
N ALA A 44 -5.40 2.09 -5.57
CA ALA A 44 -4.03 1.70 -5.90
C ALA A 44 -3.62 0.50 -5.04
N ALA A 45 -3.87 -0.72 -5.54
CA ALA A 45 -3.65 -1.97 -4.82
C ALA A 45 -2.72 -2.96 -5.56
N ILE A 46 -2.04 -2.53 -6.62
CA ILE A 46 -1.03 -3.35 -7.29
C ILE A 46 0.18 -3.49 -6.35
N ILE A 47 0.55 -4.72 -6.02
CA ILE A 47 1.59 -5.04 -5.04
C ILE A 47 2.97 -4.63 -5.55
N GLY A 48 3.80 -4.08 -4.67
CA GLY A 48 5.20 -3.75 -4.95
C GLY A 48 5.37 -2.51 -5.83
N ALA A 49 6.57 -2.31 -6.37
CA ALA A 49 6.91 -1.15 -7.18
C ALA A 49 6.18 -1.09 -8.55
N ALA A 50 5.57 -2.20 -8.99
CA ALA A 50 4.82 -2.27 -10.25
C ALA A 50 3.61 -1.30 -10.25
N GLY A 51 3.01 -1.02 -9.09
CA GLY A 51 1.88 -0.09 -8.97
C GLY A 51 2.26 1.40 -9.06
N LEU A 52 3.55 1.75 -8.97
CA LEU A 52 4.01 3.12 -8.79
C LEU A 52 3.64 4.04 -9.97
N LYS A 53 3.86 3.59 -11.21
CA LYS A 53 3.57 4.39 -12.42
C LYS A 53 2.07 4.67 -12.57
N ALA A 54 1.24 3.65 -12.35
CA ALA A 54 -0.21 3.76 -12.42
C ALA A 54 -0.76 4.68 -11.31
N THR A 55 -0.26 4.55 -10.08
CA THR A 55 -0.61 5.44 -8.97
C THR A 55 -0.22 6.89 -9.27
N LEU A 56 0.99 7.12 -9.80
CA LEU A 56 1.45 8.45 -10.20
C LEU A 56 0.55 9.07 -11.29
N ALA A 57 0.11 8.26 -12.26
CA ALA A 57 -0.80 8.72 -13.31
C ALA A 57 -2.17 9.15 -12.74
N ALA A 58 -2.72 8.40 -11.79
CA ALA A 58 -3.94 8.78 -11.09
C ALA A 58 -3.77 10.08 -10.29
N ILE A 59 -2.65 10.24 -9.57
CA ILE A 59 -2.31 11.47 -8.83
C ILE A 59 -2.24 12.67 -9.78
N ARG A 60 -1.56 12.54 -10.92
CA ARG A 60 -1.36 13.62 -11.90
C ARG A 60 -2.64 14.13 -12.55
N ARG A 61 -3.71 13.36 -12.54
CA ARG A 61 -5.03 13.86 -12.95
C ARG A 61 -5.85 14.47 -11.81
N GLY A 62 -5.31 14.59 -10.60
CA GLY A 62 -6.01 15.14 -9.45
C GLY A 62 -7.04 14.19 -8.83
N ALA A 63 -6.86 12.87 -8.98
CA ALA A 63 -7.81 11.88 -8.47
C ALA A 63 -7.84 11.79 -6.96
N ARG A 64 -8.94 11.24 -6.42
CA ARG A 64 -8.95 10.63 -5.10
C ARG A 64 -8.35 9.23 -5.22
N VAL A 65 -7.28 8.97 -4.49
CA VAL A 65 -6.56 7.69 -4.56
C VAL A 65 -6.63 7.00 -3.21
N GLY A 66 -7.31 5.87 -3.15
CA GLY A 66 -7.25 4.94 -2.03
C GLY A 66 -5.94 4.15 -2.14
N LEU A 67 -4.97 4.46 -1.30
CA LEU A 67 -3.64 3.88 -1.35
C LEU A 67 -3.56 2.64 -0.46
N ALA A 68 -3.59 1.46 -1.08
CA ALA A 68 -3.36 0.17 -0.43
C ALA A 68 -1.93 -0.36 -0.65
N ASN A 69 -1.21 0.21 -1.64
CA ASN A 69 0.18 -0.11 -1.96
C ASN A 69 1.13 0.83 -1.20
N LYS A 70 1.61 0.38 -0.05
CA LYS A 70 2.56 1.14 0.79
C LYS A 70 3.92 1.35 0.13
N GLU A 71 4.34 0.44 -0.74
CA GLU A 71 5.62 0.54 -1.45
C GLU A 71 5.71 1.80 -2.30
N THR A 72 4.59 2.33 -2.76
CA THR A 72 4.53 3.61 -3.49
C THR A 72 5.14 4.76 -2.69
N LEU A 73 4.77 4.89 -1.42
CA LEU A 73 5.31 5.95 -0.55
C LEU A 73 6.68 5.60 0.03
N VAL A 74 6.97 4.32 0.22
CA VAL A 74 8.30 3.86 0.66
C VAL A 74 9.35 4.14 -0.40
N CYS A 75 9.07 3.79 -1.67
CA CYS A 75 10.04 3.93 -2.77
C CYS A 75 10.15 5.35 -3.33
N ALA A 76 9.06 6.09 -3.34
CA ALA A 76 8.97 7.38 -4.02
C ALA A 76 8.14 8.43 -3.25
N GLY A 77 8.13 8.38 -1.92
CA GLY A 77 7.25 9.20 -1.09
C GLY A 77 7.36 10.69 -1.35
N ASP A 78 8.59 11.24 -1.40
CA ASP A 78 8.78 12.67 -1.64
C ASP A 78 8.25 13.11 -3.01
N LEU A 79 8.51 12.30 -4.05
CA LEU A 79 7.98 12.54 -5.39
C LEU A 79 6.45 12.49 -5.39
N MET A 80 5.87 11.45 -4.78
CA MET A 80 4.42 11.25 -4.76
C MET A 80 3.71 12.38 -4.01
N MET A 81 4.22 12.78 -2.85
CA MET A 81 3.63 13.86 -2.07
C MET A 81 3.76 15.22 -2.77
N ALA A 82 4.87 15.47 -3.48
CA ALA A 82 5.03 16.67 -4.30
C ALA A 82 4.02 16.70 -5.46
N GLU A 83 3.80 15.56 -6.15
CA GLU A 83 2.81 15.47 -7.22
C GLU A 83 1.37 15.56 -6.67
N VAL A 84 1.08 14.99 -5.50
CA VAL A 84 -0.22 15.15 -4.80
C VAL A 84 -0.51 16.63 -4.56
N ALA A 85 0.43 17.38 -4.02
CA ALA A 85 0.28 18.81 -3.76
C ALA A 85 0.10 19.60 -5.07
N LYS A 86 0.93 19.31 -6.09
CA LYS A 86 0.93 19.99 -7.39
C LYS A 86 -0.40 19.82 -8.13
N TYR A 87 -0.93 18.60 -8.16
CA TYR A 87 -2.15 18.26 -8.90
C TYR A 87 -3.41 18.29 -8.03
N LYS A 88 -3.29 18.67 -6.75
CA LYS A 88 -4.41 18.74 -5.79
C LYS A 88 -5.14 17.38 -5.68
N ALA A 89 -4.43 16.29 -5.82
CA ALA A 89 -4.96 14.96 -5.60
C ALA A 89 -5.21 14.73 -4.10
N THR A 90 -6.00 13.72 -3.78
CA THR A 90 -6.24 13.32 -2.39
C THR A 90 -5.78 11.88 -2.21
N LEU A 91 -4.83 11.64 -1.30
CA LEU A 91 -4.48 10.30 -0.87
C LEU A 91 -5.31 9.91 0.36
N ILE A 92 -5.89 8.73 0.30
CA ILE A 92 -6.67 8.13 1.39
C ILE A 92 -5.99 6.80 1.72
N PRO A 93 -5.40 6.63 2.90
CA PRO A 93 -4.76 5.37 3.25
C PRO A 93 -5.80 4.26 3.41
N VAL A 94 -5.52 3.10 2.83
CA VAL A 94 -6.34 1.88 2.90
C VAL A 94 -5.73 0.85 3.84
N ASP A 95 -4.40 0.86 4.00
CA ASP A 95 -3.73 0.08 5.04
C ASP A 95 -4.42 0.29 6.40
N SER A 96 -4.70 -0.79 7.14
CA SER A 96 -5.59 -0.76 8.30
C SER A 96 -5.12 0.19 9.39
N GLU A 97 -3.84 0.18 9.71
CA GLU A 97 -3.24 1.03 10.73
C GLU A 97 -3.26 2.50 10.33
N HIS A 98 -2.89 2.78 9.09
CA HIS A 98 -2.93 4.16 8.57
C HIS A 98 -4.35 4.68 8.41
N SER A 99 -5.28 3.82 7.98
CA SER A 99 -6.70 4.17 7.90
C SER A 99 -7.27 4.51 9.27
N ALA A 100 -6.91 3.74 10.31
CA ALA A 100 -7.32 4.03 11.68
C ALA A 100 -6.80 5.39 12.17
N ILE A 101 -5.51 5.68 11.93
CA ILE A 101 -4.91 6.98 12.26
C ILE A 101 -5.61 8.10 11.48
N PHE A 102 -5.79 7.93 10.18
CA PHE A 102 -6.42 8.92 9.29
C PHE A 102 -7.84 9.30 9.73
N GLN A 103 -8.62 8.34 10.23
CA GLN A 103 -10.00 8.56 10.68
C GLN A 103 -10.09 9.35 11.99
N VAL A 104 -9.08 9.27 12.85
CA VAL A 104 -9.10 9.92 14.16
C VAL A 104 -8.22 11.16 14.24
N LEU A 105 -7.28 11.32 13.29
CA LEU A 105 -6.36 12.44 13.25
C LEU A 105 -7.06 13.70 12.72
N GLU A 106 -7.30 14.65 13.60
CA GLU A 106 -7.82 15.95 13.20
C GLU A 106 -6.69 16.81 12.62
N GLN A 107 -6.67 16.98 11.30
CA GLN A 107 -5.61 17.71 10.58
C GLN A 107 -5.40 19.15 11.07
N LYS A 108 -6.44 19.80 11.59
CA LYS A 108 -6.36 21.17 12.14
C LYS A 108 -5.71 21.23 13.51
N SER A 109 -5.49 20.09 14.17
CA SER A 109 -5.00 19.98 15.54
C SER A 109 -3.75 19.09 15.63
N VAL A 110 -3.04 18.91 14.52
CA VAL A 110 -1.82 18.07 14.46
C VAL A 110 -0.73 18.55 15.42
N ASP A 111 -0.63 19.85 15.64
CA ASP A 111 0.27 20.47 16.62
C ASP A 111 0.02 20.02 18.06
N LYS A 112 -1.21 19.59 18.37
CA LYS A 112 -1.62 19.06 19.68
C LYS A 112 -1.45 17.56 19.82
N VAL A 113 -1.05 16.86 18.77
CA VAL A 113 -0.80 15.41 18.81
C VAL A 113 0.48 15.18 19.61
N ASP A 114 0.36 14.49 20.74
CA ASP A 114 1.51 14.09 21.54
C ASP A 114 2.32 13.03 20.81
N ARG A 115 1.65 11.97 20.38
CA ARG A 115 2.26 10.88 19.61
C ARG A 115 1.22 10.11 18.78
N ILE A 116 1.71 9.38 17.77
CA ILE A 116 0.97 8.35 17.03
C ILE A 116 1.45 6.99 17.52
N LEU A 117 0.53 6.11 17.92
CA LEU A 117 0.82 4.73 18.24
C LEU A 117 0.47 3.85 17.03
N LEU A 118 1.49 3.37 16.32
CA LEU A 118 1.35 2.47 15.20
C LEU A 118 1.30 1.04 15.73
N THR A 119 0.12 0.43 15.73
CA THR A 119 -0.07 -0.91 16.29
C THR A 119 0.51 -2.00 15.40
N ALA A 120 0.97 -3.08 15.99
CA ALA A 120 1.51 -4.25 15.30
C ALA A 120 1.05 -5.54 15.98
N SER A 121 0.78 -6.58 15.19
CA SER A 121 0.53 -7.93 15.73
C SER A 121 1.79 -8.60 16.30
N GLY A 122 2.97 -8.13 15.87
CA GLY A 122 4.26 -8.75 16.20
C GLY A 122 4.59 -9.99 15.37
N GLY A 123 3.66 -10.45 14.53
CA GLY A 123 3.84 -11.60 13.66
C GLY A 123 3.88 -12.96 14.40
N PRO A 124 4.17 -14.07 13.68
CA PRO A 124 4.15 -15.41 14.25
C PRO A 124 5.27 -15.69 15.26
N PHE A 125 6.31 -14.87 15.29
CA PHE A 125 7.49 -15.09 16.13
C PHE A 125 7.59 -14.15 17.33
N ARG A 126 6.55 -13.36 17.62
CA ARG A 126 6.59 -12.33 18.67
C ARG A 126 6.96 -12.87 20.08
N GLU A 127 6.61 -14.13 20.36
CA GLU A 127 6.89 -14.78 21.65
C GLU A 127 8.14 -15.68 21.60
N TRP A 128 8.85 -15.74 20.46
CA TRP A 128 9.99 -16.61 20.27
C TRP A 128 11.28 -15.97 20.78
N SER A 129 12.17 -16.80 21.33
CA SER A 129 13.51 -16.33 21.64
C SER A 129 14.33 -16.09 20.37
N LEU A 130 15.34 -15.23 20.43
CA LEU A 130 16.27 -15.01 19.31
C LEU A 130 16.99 -16.29 18.87
N ASP A 131 17.21 -17.23 19.80
CA ASP A 131 17.83 -18.52 19.47
C ASP A 131 16.88 -19.42 18.69
N ASP A 132 15.63 -19.49 19.08
CA ASP A 132 14.60 -20.24 18.32
C ASP A 132 14.43 -19.69 16.91
N MET A 133 14.48 -18.36 16.77
CA MET A 133 14.36 -17.69 15.47
C MET A 133 15.46 -18.04 14.48
N LYS A 134 16.64 -18.52 14.92
CA LYS A 134 17.73 -18.92 14.02
C LYS A 134 17.40 -20.11 13.12
N SER A 135 16.42 -20.91 13.50
CA SER A 135 16.01 -22.14 12.80
C SER A 135 14.64 -22.07 12.12
N VAL A 136 14.05 -20.87 12.00
CA VAL A 136 12.72 -20.73 11.39
C VAL A 136 12.72 -21.08 9.92
N SER A 137 11.65 -21.74 9.49
CA SER A 137 11.42 -22.08 8.09
C SER A 137 10.48 -21.06 7.42
N PRO A 138 10.54 -20.93 6.08
CA PRO A 138 9.57 -20.10 5.33
C PRO A 138 8.12 -20.48 5.63
N LYS A 139 7.84 -21.77 5.81
CA LYS A 139 6.49 -22.23 6.15
C LYS A 139 5.99 -21.68 7.48
N GLN A 140 6.84 -21.60 8.49
CA GLN A 140 6.50 -21.02 9.79
C GLN A 140 6.29 -19.50 9.67
N ALA A 141 7.10 -18.81 8.87
CA ALA A 141 6.96 -17.38 8.63
C ALA A 141 5.65 -17.03 7.87
N LEU A 142 5.15 -17.92 7.02
CA LEU A 142 3.87 -17.75 6.32
C LEU A 142 2.65 -18.03 7.22
N ALA A 143 2.82 -18.68 8.37
CA ALA A 143 1.74 -19.04 9.28
C ALA A 143 1.43 -17.89 10.25
N HIS A 144 0.78 -16.84 9.75
CA HIS A 144 0.38 -15.72 10.61
C HIS A 144 -0.70 -16.16 11.62
N PRO A 145 -0.60 -15.80 12.92
CA PRO A 145 -1.48 -16.33 13.96
C PRO A 145 -2.95 -15.90 13.82
N ASN A 146 -3.21 -14.73 13.21
CA ASN A 146 -4.54 -14.11 13.20
C ASN A 146 -5.15 -13.97 11.80
N TRP A 147 -4.31 -13.94 10.73
CA TRP A 147 -4.75 -13.58 9.40
C TRP A 147 -4.25 -14.56 8.34
N ASP A 148 -5.15 -14.91 7.42
CA ASP A 148 -4.77 -15.57 6.17
C ASP A 148 -4.51 -14.48 5.12
N MET A 149 -3.22 -14.29 4.78
CA MET A 149 -2.76 -13.20 3.94
C MET A 149 -1.85 -13.74 2.82
N GLY A 150 -1.60 -12.90 1.81
CA GLY A 150 -0.64 -13.23 0.76
C GLY A 150 0.77 -13.44 1.31
N ALA A 151 1.59 -14.21 0.58
CA ALA A 151 2.92 -14.64 1.03
C ALA A 151 3.84 -13.45 1.39
N LYS A 152 3.87 -12.41 0.57
CA LYS A 152 4.73 -11.24 0.79
C LYS A 152 4.43 -10.57 2.14
N ILE A 153 3.17 -10.21 2.41
CA ILE A 153 2.81 -9.51 3.65
C ILE A 153 2.96 -10.42 4.88
N SER A 154 2.78 -11.73 4.73
CA SER A 154 3.01 -12.69 5.84
C SER A 154 4.48 -12.73 6.24
N ILE A 155 5.41 -12.76 5.28
CA ILE A 155 6.85 -12.68 5.53
C ILE A 155 7.23 -11.32 6.13
N ASP A 156 6.69 -10.23 5.59
CA ASP A 156 6.95 -8.89 6.12
C ASP A 156 6.46 -8.75 7.57
N SER A 157 5.32 -9.36 7.91
CA SER A 157 4.81 -9.42 9.28
C SER A 157 5.73 -10.24 10.20
N ALA A 158 6.15 -11.43 9.73
CA ALA A 158 7.02 -12.32 10.49
C ALA A 158 8.39 -11.69 10.83
N THR A 159 8.87 -10.82 9.96
CA THR A 159 10.17 -10.12 10.13
C THR A 159 10.02 -8.73 10.75
N MET A 160 8.81 -8.29 11.05
CA MET A 160 8.48 -6.90 11.41
C MET A 160 8.81 -5.87 10.30
N MET A 161 9.22 -6.31 9.12
CA MET A 161 9.48 -5.41 7.98
C MET A 161 8.21 -4.68 7.55
N ASN A 162 7.04 -5.33 7.61
CA ASN A 162 5.76 -4.66 7.34
C ASN A 162 5.61 -3.40 8.19
N LYS A 163 5.96 -3.48 9.48
CA LYS A 163 5.86 -2.33 10.38
C LYS A 163 6.90 -1.26 10.09
N GLY A 164 8.09 -1.66 9.64
CA GLY A 164 9.11 -0.71 9.13
C GLY A 164 8.64 0.04 7.88
N LEU A 165 8.03 -0.67 6.92
CA LEU A 165 7.45 -0.05 5.73
C LEU A 165 6.30 0.92 6.10
N GLU A 166 5.45 0.51 7.02
CA GLU A 166 4.35 1.34 7.51
C GLU A 166 4.83 2.58 8.28
N LEU A 167 5.91 2.49 9.04
CA LEU A 167 6.51 3.65 9.69
C LEU A 167 6.98 4.68 8.66
N ILE A 168 7.67 4.24 7.61
CA ILE A 168 8.09 5.11 6.51
C ILE A 168 6.89 5.76 5.83
N GLU A 169 5.83 4.99 5.58
CA GLU A 169 4.59 5.49 4.97
C GLU A 169 3.91 6.51 5.88
N ALA A 170 3.79 6.23 7.19
CA ALA A 170 3.20 7.14 8.18
C ALA A 170 3.92 8.50 8.20
N CYS A 171 5.25 8.51 8.13
CA CYS A 171 6.05 9.75 8.06
C CYS A 171 5.76 10.58 6.79
N ARG A 172 5.21 9.97 5.73
CA ARG A 172 4.81 10.68 4.50
C ARG A 172 3.36 11.13 4.51
N LEU A 173 2.49 10.32 5.13
CA LEU A 173 1.04 10.57 5.15
C LEU A 173 0.63 11.59 6.22
N PHE A 174 1.30 11.54 7.37
CA PHE A 174 0.89 12.34 8.54
C PHE A 174 1.92 13.43 8.84
N PRO A 175 1.49 14.68 9.02
CA PRO A 175 2.39 15.80 9.30
C PRO A 175 2.80 15.83 10.79
N VAL A 176 3.26 14.68 11.30
CA VAL A 176 3.76 14.48 12.67
C VAL A 176 5.24 14.10 12.57
N PRO A 177 6.14 14.69 13.37
CA PRO A 177 7.55 14.33 13.39
C PRO A 177 7.76 12.84 13.68
N GLU A 178 8.77 12.23 13.04
CA GLU A 178 9.08 10.79 13.15
C GLU A 178 9.27 10.38 14.62
N GLU A 179 9.88 11.23 15.43
CA GLU A 179 10.15 10.98 16.85
C GLU A 179 8.88 10.85 17.70
N ARG A 180 7.74 11.22 17.14
CA ARG A 180 6.42 11.06 17.77
C ARG A 180 5.62 9.88 17.21
N ILE A 181 6.21 9.06 16.37
CA ILE A 181 5.57 7.85 15.85
C ILE A 181 6.21 6.64 16.53
N GLU A 182 5.46 5.97 17.38
CA GLU A 182 5.91 4.82 18.16
C GLU A 182 5.23 3.54 17.69
N VAL A 183 6.00 2.45 17.57
CA VAL A 183 5.45 1.13 17.25
C VAL A 183 5.09 0.42 18.55
N VAL A 184 3.86 -0.08 18.63
CA VAL A 184 3.36 -0.84 19.78
C VAL A 184 2.87 -2.21 19.33
N VAL A 185 3.47 -3.25 19.85
CA VAL A 185 3.00 -4.63 19.67
C VAL A 185 1.84 -4.87 20.62
N HIS A 186 0.68 -5.23 20.05
CA HIS A 186 -0.59 -5.36 20.80
C HIS A 186 -1.23 -6.73 20.57
#